data_b21aa127bde85b9029504133d430652a
#
_entry.id   b21aa127bde85b9029504133d430652a
#
_cell.length_a   1.000
_cell.length_b   1.000
_cell.length_c   1.000
_cell.angle_alpha   90.00
_cell.angle_beta   90.00
_cell.angle_gamma   90.00
#
_symmetry.space_group_name_H-M   'P 1'
#
loop_
_entity.id
_entity.type
_entity.pdbx_description
1 polymer ?
#
loop_
_entity_poly.entity_id
_entity_poly.type
_entity_poly.pdbx_seq_one_letter_code
_entity_poly.pdbx_strand_id
1 'polypeptide(L)'
;IDAFDQPNVQESKDNTKRLLQYHADHGGLPETPVDWGQGPWEVRSNRISVAGVKTPTDLLAALQAVCQPGDYLALLAYVNPTATAHTDLQRLRGQLQQVLPVATTLGFGPRFLHSTGQLHKGGPDSGVFVQIIEVGGPDVEVPNQGYDFETLILAQALGDYESLVGKNRRVLSIRVHGSFSAQLRKLMEQA
;
A
#
# COMPACT_ATOMS: atom_id res chain seq x y z
N ILE A 1 -3.65 -27.82 0.73
CA ILE A 1 -4.18 -26.46 0.93
C ILE A 1 -5.70 -26.58 0.93
N ASP A 2 -6.34 -26.20 2.01
CA ASP A 2 -7.79 -26.03 2.03
C ASP A 2 -8.15 -24.72 1.30
N ALA A 3 -8.80 -24.83 0.16
CA ALA A 3 -9.16 -23.67 -0.66
C ALA A 3 -10.19 -22.74 0.03
N PHE A 4 -10.86 -23.24 1.06
CA PHE A 4 -11.87 -22.51 1.82
C PHE A 4 -11.33 -21.93 3.14
N ASP A 5 -10.13 -22.33 3.56
CA ASP A 5 -9.46 -21.73 4.71
C ASP A 5 -8.71 -20.46 4.30
N GLN A 6 -9.16 -19.32 4.84
CA GLN A 6 -8.61 -18.00 4.54
C GLN A 6 -8.14 -17.28 5.80
N PRO A 7 -7.16 -17.83 6.55
CA PRO A 7 -6.72 -17.25 7.83
C PRO A 7 -6.20 -15.82 7.69
N ASN A 8 -5.55 -15.50 6.56
CA ASN A 8 -5.01 -14.15 6.34
C ASN A 8 -6.11 -13.11 6.01
N VAL A 9 -7.27 -13.55 5.50
CA VAL A 9 -8.43 -12.66 5.32
C VAL A 9 -9.04 -12.33 6.67
N GLN A 10 -9.15 -13.30 7.57
CA GLN A 10 -9.65 -13.05 8.92
C GLN A 10 -8.69 -12.17 9.72
N GLU A 11 -7.40 -12.42 9.64
CA GLU A 11 -6.35 -11.57 10.25
C GLU A 11 -6.49 -10.10 9.81
N SER A 12 -6.72 -9.84 8.52
CA SER A 12 -6.92 -8.48 8.02
C SER A 12 -8.16 -7.80 8.61
N LYS A 13 -9.26 -8.55 8.78
CA LYS A 13 -10.48 -8.03 9.40
C LYS A 13 -10.27 -7.71 10.87
N ASP A 14 -9.55 -8.57 11.60
CA ASP A 14 -9.30 -8.40 13.02
C ASP A 14 -8.36 -7.22 13.27
N ASN A 15 -7.32 -7.04 12.44
CA ASN A 15 -6.45 -5.86 12.48
C ASN A 15 -7.23 -4.57 12.22
N THR A 16 -8.10 -4.56 11.20
CA THR A 16 -8.93 -3.39 10.91
C THR A 16 -9.84 -3.04 12.09
N LYS A 17 -10.51 -4.04 12.69
CA LYS A 17 -11.36 -3.81 13.87
C LYS A 17 -10.57 -3.25 15.05
N ARG A 18 -9.39 -3.80 15.32
CA ARG A 18 -8.50 -3.31 16.39
C ARG A 18 -8.10 -1.85 16.17
N LEU A 19 -7.77 -1.49 14.92
CA LEU A 19 -7.37 -0.13 14.56
C LEU A 19 -8.54 0.86 14.66
N LEU A 20 -9.73 0.47 14.24
CA LEU A 20 -10.94 1.30 14.39
C LEU A 20 -11.34 1.46 15.87
N GLN A 21 -11.17 0.41 16.68
CA GLN A 21 -11.37 0.54 18.13
C GLN A 21 -10.35 1.48 18.75
N TYR A 22 -9.07 1.37 18.36
CA TYR A 22 -8.04 2.30 18.81
C TYR A 22 -8.40 3.75 18.43
N HIS A 23 -8.88 3.98 17.20
CA HIS A 23 -9.35 5.30 16.77
C HIS A 23 -10.50 5.81 17.66
N ALA A 24 -11.48 4.99 17.99
CA ALA A 24 -12.60 5.37 18.86
C ALA A 24 -12.13 5.76 20.27
N ASP A 25 -11.11 5.08 20.79
CA ASP A 25 -10.59 5.30 22.15
C ASP A 25 -9.63 6.51 22.23
N HIS A 26 -8.94 6.88 21.15
CA HIS A 26 -7.85 7.86 21.15
C HIS A 26 -8.06 9.05 20.20
N GLY A 27 -9.12 9.05 19.37
CA GLY A 27 -9.41 10.11 18.41
C GLY A 27 -8.55 10.13 17.16
N GLY A 28 -7.78 9.04 16.89
CA GLY A 28 -6.92 8.90 15.71
C GLY A 28 -6.37 7.49 15.58
N LEU A 29 -5.88 7.13 14.40
CA LEU A 29 -5.17 5.86 14.21
C LEU A 29 -3.77 5.93 14.83
N PRO A 30 -3.17 4.78 15.22
CA PRO A 30 -1.82 4.77 15.78
C PRO A 30 -0.80 5.30 14.78
N GLU A 31 0.08 6.16 15.25
CA GLU A 31 1.21 6.63 14.44
C GLU A 31 2.24 5.52 14.26
N THR A 32 2.68 5.35 13.02
CA THR A 32 3.80 4.47 12.68
C THR A 32 4.98 5.33 12.23
N PRO A 33 6.22 5.05 12.66
CA PRO A 33 7.39 5.79 12.24
C PRO A 33 7.50 5.86 10.72
N VAL A 34 7.89 7.02 10.20
CA VAL A 34 8.17 7.26 8.79
C VAL A 34 9.66 7.05 8.57
N ASP A 35 10.03 6.15 7.65
CA ASP A 35 11.43 5.85 7.34
C ASP A 35 12.04 6.89 6.40
N TRP A 36 11.18 7.47 5.52
CA TRP A 36 11.53 8.55 4.61
C TRP A 36 10.32 9.42 4.29
N GLY A 37 10.52 10.74 4.16
CA GLY A 37 9.46 11.66 3.77
C GLY A 37 9.98 12.91 3.06
N GLN A 38 9.24 13.37 2.04
CA GLN A 38 9.50 14.61 1.33
C GLN A 38 8.20 15.19 0.73
N GLY A 39 7.87 16.41 1.09
CA GLY A 39 6.65 17.08 0.60
C GLY A 39 5.40 16.26 0.93
N PRO A 40 4.59 15.86 -0.09
CA PRO A 40 3.39 15.08 0.14
C PRO A 40 3.64 13.57 0.31
N TRP A 41 4.89 13.11 0.27
CA TRP A 41 5.24 11.70 0.27
C TRP A 41 5.81 11.27 1.62
N GLU A 42 5.24 10.20 2.18
CA GLU A 42 5.77 9.48 3.34
C GLU A 42 5.92 8.00 3.00
N VAL A 43 7.05 7.42 3.40
CA VAL A 43 7.35 6.02 3.12
C VAL A 43 7.66 5.29 4.42
N ARG A 44 7.06 4.13 4.57
CA ARG A 44 7.38 3.12 5.56
C ARG A 44 7.83 1.87 4.84
N SER A 45 8.79 1.17 5.38
CA SER A 45 9.40 0.05 4.68
C SER A 45 9.64 -1.15 5.60
N ASN A 46 9.61 -2.34 5.01
CA ASN A 46 10.09 -3.55 5.66
C ASN A 46 10.90 -4.36 4.65
N ARG A 47 12.13 -4.71 5.00
CA ARG A 47 13.09 -5.44 4.15
C ARG A 47 13.44 -4.75 2.81
N ILE A 48 13.09 -3.47 2.65
CA ILE A 48 13.48 -2.64 1.52
C ILE A 48 14.17 -1.41 2.10
N SER A 49 15.47 -1.25 1.84
CA SER A 49 16.21 -0.11 2.37
C SER A 49 15.83 1.17 1.63
N VAL A 50 15.43 2.19 2.37
CA VAL A 50 15.23 3.56 1.86
C VAL A 50 16.37 4.50 2.26
N ALA A 51 17.45 3.95 2.78
CA ALA A 51 18.67 4.71 3.09
C ALA A 51 19.25 5.31 1.80
N GLY A 52 19.48 6.62 1.81
CA GLY A 52 19.98 7.34 0.63
C GLY A 52 18.93 7.82 -0.36
N VAL A 53 17.65 7.49 -0.17
CA VAL A 53 16.52 8.06 -0.93
C VAL A 53 16.47 9.57 -0.65
N LYS A 54 16.51 10.36 -1.70
CA LYS A 54 16.41 11.84 -1.64
C LYS A 54 15.14 12.34 -2.29
N THR A 55 14.63 11.60 -3.27
CA THR A 55 13.41 11.93 -4.03
C THR A 55 12.54 10.70 -4.17
N PRO A 56 11.23 10.82 -4.45
CA PRO A 56 10.37 9.67 -4.67
C PRO A 56 10.83 8.77 -5.83
N THR A 57 11.55 9.32 -6.83
CA THR A 57 12.09 8.55 -7.96
C THR A 57 13.22 7.60 -7.54
N ASP A 58 13.93 7.90 -6.46
CA ASP A 58 15.01 7.03 -5.95
C ASP A 58 14.46 5.71 -5.36
N LEU A 59 13.15 5.66 -5.04
CA LEU A 59 12.49 4.43 -4.60
C LEU A 59 12.55 3.32 -5.67
N LEU A 60 12.69 3.69 -6.95
CA LEU A 60 12.90 2.72 -8.02
C LEU A 60 14.21 1.94 -7.82
N ALA A 61 15.29 2.61 -7.45
CA ALA A 61 16.57 1.95 -7.16
C ALA A 61 16.45 1.00 -5.95
N ALA A 62 15.70 1.40 -4.93
CA ALA A 62 15.41 0.53 -3.78
C ALA A 62 14.64 -0.74 -4.17
N LEU A 63 13.67 -0.63 -5.09
CA LEU A 63 12.93 -1.78 -5.64
C LEU A 63 13.83 -2.66 -6.51
N GLN A 64 14.67 -2.06 -7.36
CA GLN A 64 15.63 -2.81 -8.19
C GLN A 64 16.62 -3.62 -7.35
N ALA A 65 17.04 -3.09 -6.21
CA ALA A 65 17.96 -3.77 -5.30
C ALA A 65 17.40 -5.03 -4.64
N VAL A 66 16.06 -5.15 -4.54
CA VAL A 66 15.41 -6.26 -3.82
C VAL A 66 14.64 -7.21 -4.73
N CYS A 67 14.27 -6.80 -5.94
CA CYS A 67 13.58 -7.64 -6.92
C CYS A 67 14.55 -8.63 -7.56
N GLN A 68 14.20 -9.91 -7.54
CA GLN A 68 15.01 -10.99 -8.11
C GLN A 68 14.21 -11.77 -9.17
N PRO A 69 14.86 -12.45 -10.12
CA PRO A 69 14.17 -13.35 -11.05
C PRO A 69 13.34 -14.39 -10.30
N GLY A 70 12.06 -14.53 -10.68
CA GLY A 70 11.10 -15.41 -10.01
C GLY A 70 10.23 -14.69 -8.98
N ASP A 71 10.55 -13.44 -8.64
CA ASP A 71 9.66 -12.59 -7.84
C ASP A 71 8.49 -12.03 -8.68
N TYR A 72 7.52 -11.43 -7.98
CA TYR A 72 6.53 -10.54 -8.58
C TYR A 72 6.40 -9.26 -7.75
N LEU A 73 6.09 -8.17 -8.41
CA LEU A 73 5.79 -6.89 -7.75
C LEU A 73 4.28 -6.66 -7.78
N ALA A 74 3.69 -6.38 -6.63
CA ALA A 74 2.28 -6.05 -6.50
C ALA A 74 2.11 -4.59 -6.07
N LEU A 75 1.43 -3.80 -6.90
CA LEU A 75 0.91 -2.48 -6.53
C LEU A 75 -0.41 -2.66 -5.81
N LEU A 76 -0.48 -2.22 -4.56
CA LEU A 76 -1.62 -2.34 -3.65
C LEU A 76 -2.18 -0.93 -3.43
N ALA A 77 -3.17 -0.53 -4.25
CA ALA A 77 -3.61 0.86 -4.31
C ALA A 77 -4.84 1.12 -3.41
N TYR A 78 -4.66 1.89 -2.36
CA TYR A 78 -5.70 2.47 -1.51
C TYR A 78 -5.89 3.95 -1.91
N VAL A 79 -6.39 4.16 -3.11
CA VAL A 79 -6.63 5.48 -3.69
C VAL A 79 -8.07 5.57 -4.18
N ASN A 80 -8.59 6.77 -4.34
CA ASN A 80 -9.91 6.95 -4.92
C ASN A 80 -9.95 6.34 -6.34
N PRO A 81 -10.80 5.31 -6.60
CA PRO A 81 -10.75 4.51 -7.83
C PRO A 81 -11.40 5.21 -9.03
N THR A 82 -10.95 6.42 -9.35
CA THR A 82 -11.36 7.15 -10.55
C THR A 82 -10.75 6.53 -11.81
N ALA A 83 -11.36 6.80 -12.98
CA ALA A 83 -10.78 6.38 -14.27
C ALA A 83 -9.36 6.93 -14.47
N THR A 84 -9.10 8.15 -14.01
CA THR A 84 -7.78 8.78 -14.05
C THR A 84 -6.78 8.04 -13.18
N ALA A 85 -7.11 7.75 -11.92
CA ALA A 85 -6.24 7.01 -11.02
C ALA A 85 -5.94 5.60 -11.55
N HIS A 86 -6.93 4.92 -12.13
CA HIS A 86 -6.74 3.63 -12.77
C HIS A 86 -5.73 3.71 -13.93
N THR A 87 -5.89 4.70 -14.82
CA THR A 87 -4.99 4.90 -15.97
C THR A 87 -3.55 5.21 -15.50
N ASP A 88 -3.39 6.11 -14.52
CA ASP A 88 -2.10 6.51 -14.00
C ASP A 88 -1.39 5.34 -13.28
N LEU A 89 -2.11 4.52 -12.52
CA LEU A 89 -1.58 3.32 -11.87
C LEU A 89 -1.18 2.24 -12.88
N GLN A 90 -1.97 2.02 -13.94
CA GLN A 90 -1.61 1.07 -15.01
C GLN A 90 -0.37 1.54 -15.77
N ARG A 91 -0.23 2.85 -16.00
CA ARG A 91 0.97 3.44 -16.60
C ARG A 91 2.20 3.22 -15.70
N LEU A 92 2.09 3.53 -14.42
CA LEU A 92 3.15 3.27 -13.43
C LEU A 92 3.53 1.79 -13.42
N ARG A 93 2.55 0.89 -13.36
CA ARG A 93 2.78 -0.56 -13.42
C ARG A 93 3.55 -0.98 -14.68
N GLY A 94 3.15 -0.46 -15.84
CA GLY A 94 3.82 -0.75 -17.12
C GLY A 94 5.26 -0.24 -17.16
N GLN A 95 5.54 0.94 -16.60
CA GLN A 95 6.90 1.49 -16.49
C GLN A 95 7.77 0.63 -15.55
N LEU A 96 7.24 0.23 -14.40
CA LEU A 96 7.96 -0.66 -13.47
C LEU A 96 8.27 -2.01 -14.12
N GLN A 97 7.35 -2.58 -14.90
CA GLN A 97 7.56 -3.83 -15.63
C GLN A 97 8.69 -3.75 -16.67
N GLN A 98 8.95 -2.57 -17.23
CA GLN A 98 10.02 -2.39 -18.22
C GLN A 98 11.42 -2.37 -17.58
N VAL A 99 11.51 -1.97 -16.30
CA VAL A 99 12.79 -1.71 -15.63
C VAL A 99 13.09 -2.72 -14.52
N LEU A 100 12.11 -3.54 -14.12
CA LEU A 100 12.26 -4.58 -13.12
C LEU A 100 12.17 -5.97 -13.77
N PRO A 101 13.01 -6.95 -13.37
CA PRO A 101 13.05 -8.28 -13.97
C PRO A 101 11.91 -9.21 -13.47
N VAL A 102 10.74 -8.64 -13.15
CA VAL A 102 9.66 -9.35 -12.44
C VAL A 102 8.29 -9.08 -13.07
N ALA A 103 7.36 -10.02 -12.93
CA ALA A 103 5.96 -9.78 -13.26
C ALA A 103 5.35 -8.72 -12.36
N THR A 104 4.44 -7.90 -12.88
CA THR A 104 3.80 -6.84 -12.10
C THR A 104 2.29 -7.02 -12.05
N THR A 105 1.68 -6.78 -10.89
CA THR A 105 0.23 -6.79 -10.68
C THR A 105 -0.25 -5.47 -10.08
N LEU A 106 -1.54 -5.18 -10.24
CA LEU A 106 -2.20 -4.03 -9.63
C LEU A 106 -3.53 -4.49 -9.00
N GLY A 107 -3.71 -4.20 -7.73
CA GLY A 107 -4.95 -4.43 -7.00
C GLY A 107 -5.43 -3.16 -6.30
N PHE A 108 -6.74 -2.90 -6.32
CA PHE A 108 -7.33 -1.83 -5.52
C PHE A 108 -7.77 -2.35 -4.16
N GLY A 109 -7.25 -1.72 -3.11
CA GLY A 109 -7.68 -1.98 -1.74
C GLY A 109 -9.04 -1.33 -1.42
N PRO A 110 -9.84 -1.90 -0.55
CA PRO A 110 -9.58 -3.15 0.17
C PRO A 110 -9.94 -4.43 -0.62
N ARG A 111 -10.45 -4.33 -1.86
CA ARG A 111 -11.01 -5.45 -2.62
C ARG A 111 -10.04 -6.62 -2.79
N PHE A 112 -8.75 -6.37 -3.05
CA PHE A 112 -7.76 -7.43 -3.23
C PHE A 112 -7.51 -8.24 -1.94
N LEU A 113 -7.83 -7.72 -0.75
CA LEU A 113 -7.69 -8.44 0.51
C LEU A 113 -8.51 -9.74 0.54
N HIS A 114 -9.62 -9.78 -0.17
CA HIS A 114 -10.52 -10.94 -0.27
C HIS A 114 -10.20 -11.89 -1.44
N SER A 115 -9.07 -11.68 -2.12
CA SER A 115 -8.65 -12.48 -3.29
C SER A 115 -7.15 -12.76 -3.25
N THR A 116 -6.34 -11.93 -3.92
CA THR A 116 -4.88 -12.08 -3.97
C THR A 116 -4.19 -11.84 -2.64
N GLY A 117 -4.82 -11.17 -1.68
CA GLY A 117 -4.28 -10.93 -0.34
C GLY A 117 -3.89 -12.20 0.41
N GLN A 118 -4.61 -13.31 0.21
CA GLN A 118 -4.25 -14.60 0.77
C GLN A 118 -2.90 -15.09 0.21
N LEU A 119 -2.67 -14.95 -1.09
CA LEU A 119 -1.40 -15.30 -1.74
C LEU A 119 -0.26 -14.40 -1.24
N HIS A 120 -0.50 -13.09 -1.12
CA HIS A 120 0.50 -12.11 -0.68
C HIS A 120 1.05 -12.43 0.71
N LYS A 121 0.19 -12.87 1.62
CA LYS A 121 0.52 -13.14 3.03
C LYS A 121 0.92 -14.58 3.28
N GLY A 122 0.15 -15.53 2.73
CA GLY A 122 0.31 -16.97 2.97
C GLY A 122 1.13 -17.71 1.91
N GLY A 123 1.42 -17.09 0.76
CA GLY A 123 2.22 -17.68 -0.31
C GLY A 123 3.73 -17.69 -0.02
N PRO A 124 4.56 -18.15 -0.97
CA PRO A 124 6.01 -18.08 -0.88
C PRO A 124 6.51 -16.65 -0.77
N ASP A 125 7.74 -16.45 -0.26
CA ASP A 125 8.38 -15.12 -0.12
C ASP A 125 8.94 -14.62 -1.47
N SER A 126 8.13 -14.67 -2.51
CA SER A 126 8.45 -14.16 -3.85
C SER A 126 7.73 -12.84 -4.17
N GLY A 127 6.93 -12.30 -3.24
CA GLY A 127 6.25 -11.02 -3.39
C GLY A 127 7.10 -9.83 -2.96
N VAL A 128 7.11 -8.78 -3.78
CA VAL A 128 7.55 -7.42 -3.43
C VAL A 128 6.33 -6.52 -3.50
N PHE A 129 6.01 -5.80 -2.43
CA PHE A 129 4.75 -5.07 -2.32
C PHE A 129 5.01 -3.56 -2.27
N VAL A 130 4.29 -2.82 -3.11
CA VAL A 130 4.24 -1.36 -3.06
C VAL A 130 2.81 -0.97 -2.75
N GLN A 131 2.57 -0.61 -1.50
CA GLN A 131 1.29 -0.10 -1.06
C GLN A 131 1.26 1.41 -1.29
N ILE A 132 0.23 1.91 -1.96
CA ILE A 132 0.02 3.33 -2.27
C ILE A 132 -1.27 3.76 -1.58
N ILE A 133 -1.19 4.74 -0.69
CA ILE A 133 -2.31 5.22 0.13
C ILE A 133 -2.50 6.71 -0.14
N GLU A 134 -3.64 7.09 -0.71
CA GLU A 134 -4.05 8.48 -0.88
C GLU A 134 -4.70 8.99 0.41
N VAL A 135 -4.30 10.18 0.88
CA VAL A 135 -4.78 10.82 2.11
C VAL A 135 -5.24 12.26 1.81
N GLY A 136 -6.29 12.70 2.46
CA GLY A 136 -6.84 14.06 2.28
C GLY A 136 -7.93 14.10 1.20
N GLY A 137 -8.66 13.01 1.05
CA GLY A 137 -9.88 12.94 0.26
C GLY A 137 -11.05 13.69 0.92
N PRO A 138 -12.24 13.71 0.29
CA PRO A 138 -13.43 14.29 0.90
C PRO A 138 -13.80 13.51 2.17
N ASP A 139 -14.03 14.26 3.24
CA ASP A 139 -14.49 13.73 4.52
C ASP A 139 -15.96 13.33 4.41
N VAL A 140 -16.22 12.02 4.33
CA VAL A 140 -17.57 11.45 4.25
C VAL A 140 -17.75 10.46 5.38
N GLU A 141 -18.66 10.79 6.30
CA GLU A 141 -18.94 9.94 7.46
C GLU A 141 -19.50 8.57 7.06
N VAL A 142 -19.07 7.52 7.76
CA VAL A 142 -19.70 6.21 7.69
C VAL A 142 -20.91 6.21 8.61
N PRO A 143 -22.14 6.00 8.09
CA PRO A 143 -23.35 6.09 8.91
C PRO A 143 -23.29 5.23 10.18
N ASN A 144 -23.55 5.85 11.33
CA ASN A 144 -23.61 5.21 12.65
C ASN A 144 -22.29 4.58 13.16
N GLN A 145 -21.10 4.97 12.62
CA GLN A 145 -19.84 4.35 13.01
C GLN A 145 -18.89 5.29 13.79
N GLY A 146 -19.12 6.62 13.79
CA GLY A 146 -18.25 7.57 14.49
C GLY A 146 -16.86 7.75 13.86
N TYR A 147 -16.70 7.35 12.60
CA TYR A 147 -15.52 7.59 11.76
C TYR A 147 -15.94 7.79 10.30
N ASP A 148 -15.06 8.36 9.48
CA ASP A 148 -15.27 8.59 8.07
C ASP A 148 -14.71 7.45 7.18
N PHE A 149 -14.97 7.51 5.88
CA PHE A 149 -14.46 6.54 4.93
C PHE A 149 -12.95 6.60 4.77
N GLU A 150 -12.32 7.77 4.95
CA GLU A 150 -10.86 7.89 4.92
C GLU A 150 -10.24 7.12 6.09
N THR A 151 -10.74 7.30 7.30
CA THR A 151 -10.31 6.55 8.49
C THR A 151 -10.48 5.05 8.30
N LEU A 152 -11.60 4.61 7.71
CA LEU A 152 -11.83 3.19 7.43
C LEU A 152 -10.78 2.63 6.45
N ILE A 153 -10.53 3.34 5.34
CA ILE A 153 -9.55 2.91 4.33
C ILE A 153 -8.14 2.92 4.89
N LEU A 154 -7.79 3.94 5.68
CA LEU A 154 -6.50 4.02 6.36
C LEU A 154 -6.30 2.88 7.37
N ALA A 155 -7.34 2.54 8.15
CA ALA A 155 -7.29 1.40 9.07
C ALA A 155 -7.10 0.06 8.31
N GLN A 156 -7.76 -0.11 7.16
CA GLN A 156 -7.59 -1.29 6.32
C GLN A 156 -6.19 -1.35 5.69
N ALA A 157 -5.67 -0.23 5.19
CA ALA A 157 -4.34 -0.14 4.62
C ALA A 157 -3.24 -0.42 5.67
N LEU A 158 -3.39 0.18 6.86
CA LEU A 158 -2.46 -0.03 7.97
C LEU A 158 -2.50 -1.49 8.46
N GLY A 159 -3.69 -2.07 8.61
CA GLY A 159 -3.84 -3.47 9.00
C GLY A 159 -3.26 -4.46 7.97
N ASP A 160 -3.34 -4.13 6.69
CA ASP A 160 -2.70 -4.90 5.61
C ASP A 160 -1.17 -4.79 5.68
N TYR A 161 -0.64 -3.57 5.87
CA TYR A 161 0.79 -3.33 6.06
C TYR A 161 1.33 -4.11 7.26
N GLU A 162 0.67 -4.03 8.42
CA GLU A 162 1.05 -4.78 9.62
C GLU A 162 1.07 -6.30 9.38
N SER A 163 0.09 -6.83 8.65
CA SER A 163 0.05 -8.24 8.28
C SER A 163 1.22 -8.63 7.37
N LEU A 164 1.57 -7.80 6.38
CA LEU A 164 2.72 -8.03 5.50
C LEU A 164 4.04 -7.99 6.28
N VAL A 165 4.20 -7.02 7.18
CA VAL A 165 5.36 -6.90 8.08
C VAL A 165 5.45 -8.10 9.02
N GLY A 166 4.34 -8.49 9.63
CA GLY A 166 4.26 -9.66 10.52
C GLY A 166 4.62 -11.00 9.83
N LYS A 167 4.40 -11.09 8.52
CA LYS A 167 4.85 -12.21 7.67
C LYS A 167 6.25 -11.99 7.08
N ASN A 168 6.96 -10.96 7.56
CA ASN A 168 8.30 -10.60 7.10
C ASN A 168 8.39 -10.40 5.57
N ARG A 169 7.38 -9.79 4.95
CA ARG A 169 7.36 -9.52 3.50
C ARG A 169 8.17 -8.26 3.16
N ARG A 170 8.67 -8.19 1.92
CA ARG A 170 9.32 -7.01 1.34
C ARG A 170 8.24 -6.01 0.95
N VAL A 171 8.09 -4.90 1.69
CA VAL A 171 7.03 -3.92 1.46
C VAL A 171 7.52 -2.48 1.58
N LEU A 172 7.09 -1.63 0.64
CA LEU A 172 7.08 -0.18 0.75
C LEU A 172 5.61 0.25 0.90
N SER A 173 5.28 0.95 1.98
CA SER A 173 4.00 1.62 2.15
C SER A 173 4.20 3.11 1.92
N ILE A 174 3.65 3.63 0.84
CA ILE A 174 3.79 5.02 0.39
C ILE A 174 2.48 5.74 0.64
N ARG A 175 2.48 6.67 1.60
CA ARG A 175 1.35 7.57 1.85
C ARG A 175 1.55 8.84 1.04
N VAL A 176 0.51 9.28 0.34
CA VAL A 176 0.51 10.45 -0.54
C VAL A 176 -0.56 11.41 -0.06
N HIS A 177 -0.15 12.58 0.42
CA HIS A 177 -1.07 13.63 0.84
C HIS A 177 -1.60 14.41 -0.36
N GLY A 178 -2.94 14.42 -0.50
CA GLY A 178 -3.67 14.94 -1.65
C GLY A 178 -3.78 13.92 -2.79
N SER A 179 -4.26 14.35 -3.95
CA SER A 179 -4.52 13.45 -5.09
C SER A 179 -3.25 12.73 -5.57
N PHE A 180 -3.26 11.40 -5.49
CA PHE A 180 -2.17 10.55 -6.02
C PHE A 180 -1.86 10.86 -7.48
N SER A 181 -2.90 10.92 -8.34
CA SER A 181 -2.72 11.22 -9.76
C SER A 181 -2.05 12.57 -10.00
N ALA A 182 -2.42 13.60 -9.24
CA ALA A 182 -1.80 14.91 -9.37
C ALA A 182 -0.33 14.90 -8.93
N GLN A 183 -0.01 14.23 -7.84
CA GLN A 183 1.36 14.12 -7.33
C GLN A 183 2.24 13.27 -8.25
N LEU A 184 1.71 12.16 -8.78
CA LEU A 184 2.44 11.31 -9.72
C LEU A 184 2.80 12.07 -11.01
N ARG A 185 1.88 12.87 -11.56
CA ARG A 185 2.15 13.68 -12.76
C ARG A 185 3.23 14.72 -12.53
N LYS A 186 3.18 15.45 -11.41
CA LYS A 186 4.24 16.39 -11.02
C LYS A 186 5.60 15.70 -10.93
N LEU A 187 5.65 14.50 -10.37
CA LEU A 187 6.87 13.71 -10.28
C LEU A 187 7.42 13.35 -11.67
N MET A 188 6.53 12.95 -12.58
CA MET A 188 6.91 12.60 -13.96
C MET A 188 7.34 13.78 -14.82
N GLU A 189 6.90 14.99 -14.51
CA GLU A 189 7.32 16.23 -15.18
C GLU A 189 8.70 16.71 -14.75
N GLN A 190 9.18 16.24 -13.58
CA GLN A 190 10.47 16.60 -12.99
C GLN A 190 11.59 15.57 -13.26
N ALA A 191 11.24 14.40 -13.81
CA ALA A 191 12.15 13.30 -14.09
C ALA A 191 12.63 13.32 -15.54
#